data_c9d8e80b47e3f1c3f5b2bfb919fb6798
#
_entry.id   c9d8e80b47e3f1c3f5b2bfb919fb6798
#
_cell.length_a   1.000
_cell.length_b   1.000
_cell.length_c   1.000
_cell.angle_alpha   90.00
_cell.angle_beta   90.00
_cell.angle_gamma   90.00
#
_symmetry.space_group_name_H-M   'P 1'
#
loop_
_entity.id
_entity.type
_entity.pdbx_description
1 polymer ?
#
loop_
_entity_poly.entity_id
_entity_poly.type
_entity_poly.pdbx_seq_one_letter_code
_entity_poly.pdbx_strand_id
1 'polypeptide(L)'
;MRKNFGAKAMCYPMPVFIIGTYNADGTPNAMNAAWGGISEETEITICVDSGHKTAENLLARRAFTVSMATAKMLAACDYVGIVSGNKEPEKFSKAGFHATKSEFVDAPLIDELPMALECEVISYDEETCRLVGRIVNVCADESVLGENGKVDVAKLQPITYDPMNHHYLVLGEKAGQAFHDGAALK
;
A
#
# COMPACT_ATOMS: atom_id res chain seq x y z
N MET A 1 16.04 26.46 17.18
CA MET A 1 15.86 27.25 15.93
C MET A 1 15.30 26.33 14.87
N ARG A 2 14.26 26.74 14.09
CA ARG A 2 13.68 25.95 12.99
C ARG A 2 14.27 26.40 11.66
N LYS A 3 14.48 25.44 10.74
CA LYS A 3 14.88 25.71 9.34
C LYS A 3 13.66 25.60 8.44
N ASN A 4 13.49 26.53 7.50
CA ASN A 4 12.41 26.53 6.52
C ASN A 4 12.86 25.80 5.25
N PHE A 5 12.00 24.90 4.73
CA PHE A 5 12.25 24.10 3.52
C PHE A 5 11.36 24.47 2.33
N GLY A 6 10.47 25.47 2.51
CA GLY A 6 9.46 25.82 1.50
C GLY A 6 8.33 24.80 1.41
N ALA A 7 7.49 24.91 0.37
CA ALA A 7 6.40 23.96 0.11
C ALA A 7 6.98 22.66 -0.47
N LYS A 8 6.83 21.55 0.25
CA LYS A 8 7.30 20.20 -0.17
C LYS A 8 6.32 19.15 0.31
N ALA A 9 6.14 18.09 -0.50
CA ALA A 9 5.38 16.89 -0.11
C ALA A 9 6.23 16.03 0.86
N MET A 10 6.29 16.43 2.11
CA MET A 10 7.17 15.88 3.12
C MET A 10 6.44 15.69 4.45
N CYS A 11 6.14 14.44 4.78
CA CYS A 11 5.55 14.06 6.06
C CYS A 11 6.09 12.69 6.51
N TYR A 12 5.94 12.37 7.77
CA TYR A 12 6.34 11.09 8.36
C TYR A 12 5.26 10.57 9.33
N PRO A 13 4.97 9.27 9.35
CA PRO A 13 5.44 8.25 8.40
C PRO A 13 4.74 8.40 7.04
N MET A 14 5.43 8.09 5.95
CA MET A 14 4.84 8.03 4.62
C MET A 14 4.72 6.56 4.21
N PRO A 15 3.51 6.04 3.96
CA PRO A 15 3.32 4.62 3.68
C PRO A 15 4.00 4.20 2.39
N VAL A 16 4.27 2.90 2.26
CA VAL A 16 4.67 2.28 1.00
C VAL A 16 3.63 1.21 0.70
N PHE A 17 2.62 1.59 -0.10
CA PHE A 17 1.54 0.71 -0.52
C PHE A 17 1.89 0.02 -1.84
N ILE A 18 1.61 -1.27 -1.93
CA ILE A 18 1.66 -2.01 -3.19
C ILE A 18 0.23 -2.30 -3.62
N ILE A 19 -0.18 -1.61 -4.69
CA ILE A 19 -1.53 -1.72 -5.23
C ILE A 19 -1.56 -2.85 -6.25
N GLY A 20 -2.37 -3.88 -5.98
CA GLY A 20 -2.62 -5.02 -6.85
C GLY A 20 -3.90 -4.83 -7.67
N THR A 21 -3.83 -5.05 -8.98
CA THR A 21 -4.98 -5.00 -9.90
C THR A 21 -4.85 -6.08 -10.97
N TYR A 22 -5.96 -6.49 -11.59
CA TYR A 22 -5.90 -7.32 -12.80
C TYR A 22 -5.94 -6.46 -14.07
N ASN A 23 -5.10 -6.80 -15.03
CA ASN A 23 -5.16 -6.31 -16.41
C ASN A 23 -6.44 -6.80 -17.11
N ALA A 24 -6.73 -6.26 -18.31
CA ALA A 24 -7.89 -6.67 -19.10
C ALA A 24 -7.89 -8.16 -19.45
N ASP A 25 -6.71 -8.74 -19.69
CA ASP A 25 -6.50 -10.15 -19.98
C ASP A 25 -6.50 -11.07 -18.75
N GLY A 26 -6.69 -10.51 -17.55
CA GLY A 26 -6.69 -11.26 -16.29
C GLY A 26 -5.31 -11.47 -15.68
N THR A 27 -4.23 -10.99 -16.28
CA THR A 27 -2.90 -11.07 -15.68
C THR A 27 -2.75 -10.06 -14.53
N PRO A 28 -2.01 -10.39 -13.45
CA PRO A 28 -1.84 -9.48 -12.33
C PRO A 28 -0.88 -8.33 -12.66
N ASN A 29 -1.14 -7.16 -12.07
CA ASN A 29 -0.27 -5.99 -12.11
C ASN A 29 -0.11 -5.44 -10.69
N ALA A 30 1.06 -4.90 -10.38
CA ALA A 30 1.34 -4.21 -9.12
C ALA A 30 1.99 -2.86 -9.37
N MET A 31 1.72 -1.87 -8.51
CA MET A 31 2.46 -0.61 -8.46
C MET A 31 2.69 -0.17 -7.03
N ASN A 32 3.77 0.58 -6.81
CA ASN A 32 4.06 1.24 -5.53
C ASN A 32 3.40 2.62 -5.48
N ALA A 33 2.79 2.97 -4.35
CA ALA A 33 2.24 4.29 -4.08
C ALA A 33 2.55 4.71 -2.65
N ALA A 34 3.01 5.96 -2.47
CA ALA A 34 3.37 6.50 -1.16
C ALA A 34 2.40 7.61 -0.70
N TRP A 35 1.57 8.13 -1.58
CA TRP A 35 0.66 9.22 -1.27
C TRP A 35 -0.75 8.70 -1.04
N GLY A 36 -1.08 8.41 0.22
CA GLY A 36 -2.38 7.90 0.61
C GLY A 36 -2.47 7.56 2.09
N GLY A 37 -3.65 7.14 2.50
CA GLY A 37 -3.95 6.74 3.87
C GLY A 37 -5.42 6.46 4.08
N ILE A 38 -5.75 5.96 5.28
CA ILE A 38 -7.12 5.77 5.73
C ILE A 38 -7.80 7.14 5.79
N SER A 39 -8.94 7.29 5.13
CA SER A 39 -9.73 8.51 5.07
C SER A 39 -11.03 8.45 5.89
N GLU A 40 -11.56 7.25 6.11
CA GLU A 40 -12.71 6.93 6.97
C GLU A 40 -12.52 5.54 7.57
N GLU A 41 -13.39 5.08 8.48
CA GLU A 41 -13.26 3.78 9.17
C GLU A 41 -13.08 2.59 8.20
N THR A 42 -13.72 2.65 7.04
CA THR A 42 -13.67 1.62 5.99
C THR A 42 -13.31 2.19 4.62
N GLU A 43 -12.59 3.33 4.57
CA GLU A 43 -12.18 3.92 3.31
C GLU A 43 -10.69 4.27 3.30
N ILE A 44 -10.07 4.09 2.13
CA ILE A 44 -8.71 4.49 1.85
C ILE A 44 -8.68 5.45 0.65
N THR A 45 -7.89 6.51 0.76
CA THR A 45 -7.65 7.45 -0.34
C THR A 45 -6.18 7.38 -0.77
N ILE A 46 -5.94 7.24 -2.07
CA ILE A 46 -4.58 7.11 -2.64
C ILE A 46 -4.48 7.98 -3.89
N CYS A 47 -3.34 8.65 -4.09
CA CYS A 47 -3.03 9.30 -5.36
C CYS A 47 -2.46 8.28 -6.35
N VAL A 48 -3.15 8.10 -7.48
CA VAL A 48 -2.75 7.21 -8.59
C VAL A 48 -2.82 8.03 -9.88
N ASP A 49 -1.67 8.28 -10.49
CA ASP A 49 -1.60 9.05 -11.74
C ASP A 49 -2.37 8.34 -12.86
N SER A 50 -3.15 9.11 -13.64
CA SER A 50 -4.02 8.60 -14.71
C SER A 50 -3.26 7.91 -15.85
N GLY A 51 -1.99 8.23 -16.04
CA GLY A 51 -1.12 7.59 -17.03
C GLY A 51 -0.61 6.20 -16.62
N HIS A 52 -0.88 5.73 -15.40
CA HIS A 52 -0.45 4.42 -14.95
C HIS A 52 -1.38 3.29 -15.43
N LYS A 53 -0.81 2.12 -15.72
CA LYS A 53 -1.58 0.90 -16.02
C LYS A 53 -2.57 0.56 -14.91
N THR A 54 -2.22 0.85 -13.68
CA THR A 54 -3.10 0.65 -12.52
C THR A 54 -4.36 1.51 -12.60
N ALA A 55 -4.28 2.77 -13.06
CA ALA A 55 -5.45 3.64 -13.24
C ALA A 55 -6.43 3.06 -14.29
N GLU A 56 -5.92 2.60 -15.43
CA GLU A 56 -6.71 1.89 -16.45
C GLU A 56 -7.44 0.67 -15.85
N ASN A 57 -6.72 -0.14 -15.07
CA ASN A 57 -7.26 -1.33 -14.43
C ASN A 57 -8.34 -0.99 -13.39
N LEU A 58 -8.13 0.07 -12.57
CA LEU A 58 -9.11 0.56 -11.59
C LEU A 58 -10.43 1.00 -12.24
N LEU A 59 -10.36 1.67 -13.38
CA LEU A 59 -11.54 2.07 -14.15
C LEU A 59 -12.28 0.87 -14.73
N ALA A 60 -11.55 -0.13 -15.22
CA ALA A 60 -12.12 -1.32 -15.87
C ALA A 60 -12.68 -2.33 -14.85
N ARG A 61 -11.94 -2.63 -13.77
CA ARG A 61 -12.27 -3.71 -12.83
C ARG A 61 -13.00 -3.24 -11.58
N ARG A 62 -12.91 -1.96 -11.25
CA ARG A 62 -13.54 -1.37 -10.07
C ARG A 62 -13.13 -2.02 -8.74
N ALA A 63 -11.97 -2.70 -8.72
CA ALA A 63 -11.44 -3.44 -7.58
C ALA A 63 -9.91 -3.38 -7.53
N PHE A 64 -9.35 -3.44 -6.32
CA PHE A 64 -7.91 -3.45 -6.10
C PHE A 64 -7.57 -4.01 -4.71
N THR A 65 -6.31 -4.40 -4.52
CA THR A 65 -5.76 -4.68 -3.20
C THR A 65 -4.70 -3.64 -2.84
N VAL A 66 -4.49 -3.44 -1.54
CA VAL A 66 -3.42 -2.59 -1.01
C VAL A 66 -2.62 -3.40 -0.01
N SER A 67 -1.48 -3.91 -0.43
CA SER A 67 -0.56 -4.63 0.44
C SER A 67 0.45 -3.67 1.08
N MET A 68 0.88 -3.99 2.30
CA MET A 68 1.96 -3.28 2.98
C MET A 68 3.29 -3.78 2.44
N ALA A 69 4.12 -2.88 1.88
CA ALA A 69 5.49 -3.24 1.53
C ALA A 69 6.30 -3.57 2.78
N THR A 70 7.12 -4.62 2.70
CA THR A 70 7.90 -5.12 3.84
C THR A 70 9.41 -5.00 3.61
N ALA A 71 10.20 -4.97 4.67
CA ALA A 71 11.65 -4.96 4.57
C ALA A 71 12.20 -6.17 3.80
N LYS A 72 11.56 -7.34 3.94
CA LYS A 72 11.93 -8.58 3.23
C LYS A 72 11.78 -8.46 1.71
N MET A 73 10.72 -7.76 1.25
CA MET A 73 10.39 -7.64 -0.17
C MET A 73 10.74 -6.25 -0.74
N LEU A 74 11.62 -5.49 -0.08
CA LEU A 74 11.95 -4.11 -0.42
C LEU A 74 12.30 -3.93 -1.90
N ALA A 75 13.21 -4.74 -2.43
CA ALA A 75 13.66 -4.61 -3.82
C ALA A 75 12.53 -4.86 -4.84
N ALA A 76 11.68 -5.85 -4.59
CA ALA A 76 10.51 -6.13 -5.43
C ALA A 76 9.47 -5.00 -5.36
N CYS A 77 9.20 -4.49 -4.16
CA CYS A 77 8.28 -3.38 -3.93
C CYS A 77 8.78 -2.07 -4.58
N ASP A 78 10.08 -1.80 -4.55
CA ASP A 78 10.68 -0.66 -5.24
C ASP A 78 10.61 -0.83 -6.76
N TYR A 79 10.99 -2.02 -7.26
CA TYR A 79 10.97 -2.34 -8.70
C TYR A 79 9.60 -2.08 -9.34
N VAL A 80 8.49 -2.51 -8.72
CA VAL A 80 7.16 -2.26 -9.27
C VAL A 80 6.72 -0.79 -9.21
N GLY A 81 7.45 0.04 -8.48
CA GLY A 81 7.29 1.50 -8.45
C GLY A 81 8.06 2.21 -9.57
N ILE A 82 9.27 1.77 -9.89
CA ILE A 82 10.12 2.42 -10.91
C ILE A 82 9.83 1.96 -12.34
N VAL A 83 9.14 0.83 -12.51
CA VAL A 83 8.82 0.24 -13.83
C VAL A 83 7.33 0.40 -14.15
N SER A 84 7.04 0.97 -15.31
CA SER A 84 5.66 1.13 -15.79
C SER A 84 5.10 -0.18 -16.37
N GLY A 85 3.91 -0.61 -15.93
CA GLY A 85 3.19 -1.74 -16.51
C GLY A 85 2.78 -1.55 -17.98
N ASN A 86 2.73 -0.31 -18.46
CA ASN A 86 2.50 -0.02 -19.89
C ASN A 86 3.72 -0.33 -20.78
N LYS A 87 4.94 -0.36 -20.18
CA LYS A 87 6.19 -0.65 -20.90
C LYS A 87 6.70 -2.07 -20.63
N GLU A 88 6.39 -2.61 -19.46
CA GLU A 88 6.82 -3.92 -19.00
C GLU A 88 5.61 -4.69 -18.47
N PRO A 89 4.89 -5.42 -19.35
CA PRO A 89 3.71 -6.18 -18.94
C PRO A 89 4.03 -7.29 -17.92
N GLU A 90 5.25 -7.83 -17.96
CA GLU A 90 5.69 -8.92 -17.07
C GLU A 90 6.30 -8.42 -15.76
N LYS A 91 6.18 -7.10 -15.44
CA LYS A 91 6.84 -6.56 -14.24
C LYS A 91 6.43 -7.25 -12.94
N PHE A 92 5.21 -7.78 -12.86
CA PHE A 92 4.72 -8.49 -11.69
C PHE A 92 5.52 -9.78 -11.44
N SER A 93 5.64 -10.63 -12.44
CA SER A 93 6.43 -11.88 -12.36
C SER A 93 7.93 -11.61 -12.26
N LYS A 94 8.45 -10.57 -12.95
CA LYS A 94 9.86 -10.15 -12.84
C LYS A 94 10.23 -9.64 -11.45
N ALA A 95 9.28 -9.07 -10.70
CA ALA A 95 9.45 -8.73 -9.29
C ALA A 95 9.54 -9.97 -8.38
N GLY A 96 9.26 -11.17 -8.91
CA GLY A 96 9.18 -12.40 -8.14
C GLY A 96 7.87 -12.53 -7.36
N PHE A 97 6.83 -11.81 -7.75
CA PHE A 97 5.51 -11.89 -7.14
C PHE A 97 4.68 -13.01 -7.74
N HIS A 98 3.92 -13.68 -6.88
CA HIS A 98 2.85 -14.61 -7.21
C HIS A 98 1.51 -14.04 -6.75
N ALA A 99 0.43 -14.45 -7.40
CA ALA A 99 -0.89 -13.87 -7.12
C ALA A 99 -1.90 -14.97 -6.80
N THR A 100 -2.56 -14.82 -5.67
CA THR A 100 -3.80 -15.53 -5.33
C THR A 100 -4.98 -14.60 -5.58
N LYS A 101 -6.08 -15.12 -6.17
CA LYS A 101 -7.28 -14.32 -6.37
C LYS A 101 -7.95 -14.03 -5.03
N SER A 102 -8.33 -12.77 -4.76
CA SER A 102 -9.16 -12.43 -3.62
C SER A 102 -10.53 -13.12 -3.71
N GLU A 103 -11.05 -13.55 -2.56
CA GLU A 103 -12.43 -14.07 -2.42
C GLU A 103 -13.47 -12.93 -2.32
N PHE A 104 -13.03 -11.72 -1.98
CA PHE A 104 -13.90 -10.57 -1.66
C PHE A 104 -14.01 -9.58 -2.82
N VAL A 105 -12.97 -9.45 -3.66
CA VAL A 105 -12.91 -8.47 -4.75
C VAL A 105 -12.25 -9.06 -6.00
N ASP A 106 -12.52 -8.48 -7.18
CA ASP A 106 -11.87 -8.90 -8.44
C ASP A 106 -10.46 -8.31 -8.58
N ALA A 107 -9.59 -8.66 -7.62
CA ALA A 107 -8.21 -8.19 -7.57
C ALA A 107 -7.26 -9.27 -7.02
N PRO A 108 -5.94 -9.21 -7.34
CA PRO A 108 -4.96 -10.17 -6.84
C PRO A 108 -4.47 -9.81 -5.43
N LEU A 109 -4.38 -10.79 -4.55
CA LEU A 109 -3.50 -10.77 -3.38
C LEU A 109 -2.08 -11.11 -3.85
N ILE A 110 -1.07 -10.45 -3.30
CA ILE A 110 0.35 -10.70 -3.58
C ILE A 110 0.89 -11.63 -2.49
N ASP A 111 1.20 -12.87 -2.85
CA ASP A 111 1.50 -13.94 -1.89
C ASP A 111 2.73 -13.65 -1.02
N GLU A 112 3.70 -12.88 -1.53
CA GLU A 112 4.92 -12.48 -0.79
C GLU A 112 4.71 -11.29 0.17
N LEU A 113 3.53 -10.66 0.14
CA LEU A 113 3.19 -9.53 1.01
C LEU A 113 2.09 -9.95 1.99
N PRO A 114 2.46 -10.25 3.25
CA PRO A 114 1.61 -11.02 4.15
C PRO A 114 0.43 -10.24 4.77
N MET A 115 0.16 -9.01 4.34
CA MET A 115 -1.00 -8.22 4.77
C MET A 115 -1.52 -7.37 3.62
N ALA A 116 -2.83 -7.42 3.39
CA ALA A 116 -3.50 -6.63 2.36
C ALA A 116 -4.88 -6.14 2.81
N LEU A 117 -5.26 -4.96 2.32
CA LEU A 117 -6.64 -4.48 2.27
C LEU A 117 -7.22 -4.88 0.92
N GLU A 118 -8.44 -5.39 0.91
CA GLU A 118 -9.20 -5.77 -0.28
C GLU A 118 -10.28 -4.73 -0.50
N CYS A 119 -10.25 -4.03 -1.64
CA CYS A 119 -10.96 -2.78 -1.83
C CYS A 119 -11.81 -2.77 -3.11
N GLU A 120 -12.99 -2.15 -3.02
CA GLU A 120 -13.81 -1.72 -4.16
C GLU A 120 -13.57 -0.24 -4.46
N VAL A 121 -13.55 0.15 -5.73
CA VAL A 121 -13.43 1.56 -6.13
C VAL A 121 -14.75 2.29 -5.87
N ILE A 122 -14.76 3.24 -4.95
CA ILE A 122 -15.87 4.19 -4.78
C ILE A 122 -15.81 5.23 -5.91
N SER A 123 -14.68 5.92 -6.02
CA SER A 123 -14.45 6.92 -7.06
C SER A 123 -12.99 6.98 -7.48
N TYR A 124 -12.76 7.37 -8.72
CA TYR A 124 -11.44 7.75 -9.21
C TYR A 124 -11.60 9.02 -10.07
N ASP A 125 -10.91 10.07 -9.67
CA ASP A 125 -10.87 11.36 -10.33
C ASP A 125 -9.55 11.48 -11.11
N GLU A 126 -9.62 11.45 -12.43
CA GLU A 126 -8.47 11.49 -13.33
C GLU A 126 -7.75 12.84 -13.31
N GLU A 127 -8.47 13.95 -13.06
CA GLU A 127 -7.87 15.30 -13.03
C GLU A 127 -7.02 15.50 -11.76
N THR A 128 -7.52 15.03 -10.63
CA THR A 128 -6.82 15.14 -9.34
C THR A 128 -6.01 13.91 -8.98
N CYS A 129 -6.07 12.85 -9.81
CA CYS A 129 -5.43 11.54 -9.58
C CYS A 129 -5.86 10.88 -8.26
N ARG A 130 -7.06 11.21 -7.75
CA ARG A 130 -7.53 10.74 -6.45
C ARG A 130 -8.41 9.50 -6.59
N LEU A 131 -7.92 8.39 -6.06
CA LEU A 131 -8.65 7.15 -5.84
C LEU A 131 -9.26 7.16 -4.43
N VAL A 132 -10.54 6.85 -4.31
CA VAL A 132 -11.20 6.51 -3.05
C VAL A 132 -11.69 5.07 -3.15
N GLY A 133 -11.28 4.23 -2.22
CA GLY A 133 -11.65 2.82 -2.15
C GLY A 133 -12.35 2.48 -0.85
N ARG A 134 -13.41 1.66 -0.93
CA ARG A 134 -14.03 1.01 0.21
C ARG A 134 -13.25 -0.24 0.58
N ILE A 135 -12.79 -0.33 1.81
CA ILE A 135 -12.17 -1.53 2.37
C ILE A 135 -13.30 -2.51 2.71
N VAL A 136 -13.37 -3.62 1.99
CA VAL A 136 -14.38 -4.67 2.21
C VAL A 136 -13.84 -5.81 3.06
N ASN A 137 -12.51 -6.01 3.07
CA ASN A 137 -11.83 -6.96 3.93
C ASN A 137 -10.38 -6.53 4.18
N VAL A 138 -9.81 -7.03 5.27
CA VAL A 138 -8.37 -6.96 5.56
C VAL A 138 -7.93 -8.37 5.89
N CYS A 139 -6.96 -8.90 5.15
CA CYS A 139 -6.36 -10.20 5.40
C CYS A 139 -4.89 -10.06 5.83
N ALA A 140 -4.45 -11.01 6.66
CA ALA A 140 -3.05 -11.14 7.06
C ALA A 140 -2.69 -12.61 7.21
N ASP A 141 -1.48 -12.98 6.77
CA ASP A 141 -0.92 -14.32 6.96
C ASP A 141 -0.66 -14.60 8.46
N GLU A 142 -0.88 -15.84 8.90
CA GLU A 142 -0.66 -16.25 10.28
C GLU A 142 0.78 -16.01 10.76
N SER A 143 1.76 -16.03 9.85
CA SER A 143 3.18 -15.79 10.16
C SER A 143 3.46 -14.40 10.74
N VAL A 144 2.59 -13.41 10.44
CA VAL A 144 2.71 -12.05 10.95
C VAL A 144 1.77 -11.74 12.12
N LEU A 145 1.06 -12.75 12.63
CA LEU A 145 0.21 -12.58 13.81
C LEU A 145 1.00 -12.79 15.11
N GLY A 146 0.67 -12.00 16.11
CA GLY A 146 1.10 -12.18 17.48
C GLY A 146 0.29 -13.26 18.22
N GLU A 147 0.69 -13.60 19.44
CA GLU A 147 0.01 -14.59 20.29
C GLU A 147 -1.47 -14.25 20.57
N ASN A 148 -1.82 -12.98 20.48
CA ASN A 148 -3.19 -12.46 20.67
C ASN A 148 -4.04 -12.51 19.39
N GLY A 149 -3.54 -13.10 18.29
CA GLY A 149 -4.22 -13.19 16.99
C GLY A 149 -4.30 -11.86 16.23
N LYS A 150 -3.58 -10.83 16.66
CA LYS A 150 -3.51 -9.53 15.96
C LYS A 150 -2.21 -9.42 15.18
N VAL A 151 -2.20 -8.59 14.14
CA VAL A 151 -0.98 -8.31 13.38
C VAL A 151 0.11 -7.75 14.31
N ASP A 152 1.26 -8.40 14.29
CA ASP A 152 2.48 -7.97 14.99
C ASP A 152 3.36 -7.18 14.03
N VAL A 153 3.49 -5.88 14.26
CA VAL A 153 4.27 -4.98 13.40
C VAL A 153 5.74 -5.37 13.33
N ALA A 154 6.29 -5.96 14.42
CA ALA A 154 7.68 -6.44 14.43
C ALA A 154 7.88 -7.67 13.54
N LYS A 155 6.85 -8.52 13.38
CA LYS A 155 6.86 -9.65 12.45
C LYS A 155 6.59 -9.20 11.01
N LEU A 156 5.63 -8.29 10.82
CA LEU A 156 5.27 -7.75 9.51
C LEU A 156 6.42 -6.92 8.89
N GLN A 157 7.14 -6.16 9.71
CA GLN A 157 8.22 -5.26 9.29
C GLN A 157 7.84 -4.33 8.12
N PRO A 158 6.71 -3.57 8.22
CA PRO A 158 6.32 -2.67 7.15
C PRO A 158 7.34 -1.53 7.03
N ILE A 159 7.55 -1.07 5.79
CA ILE A 159 8.49 0.02 5.53
C ILE A 159 7.74 1.34 5.34
N THR A 160 8.41 2.45 5.67
CA THR A 160 8.00 3.83 5.39
C THR A 160 9.00 4.50 4.46
N TYR A 161 8.52 5.37 3.59
CA TYR A 161 9.36 6.15 2.68
C TYR A 161 9.83 7.44 3.37
N ASP A 162 11.13 7.72 3.26
CA ASP A 162 11.74 9.01 3.63
C ASP A 162 11.86 9.90 2.39
N PRO A 163 10.96 10.89 2.21
CA PRO A 163 10.96 11.75 1.02
C PRO A 163 12.13 12.74 0.96
N MET A 164 12.86 12.91 2.08
CA MET A 164 13.98 13.84 2.16
C MET A 164 15.27 13.25 1.60
N ASN A 165 15.53 11.98 1.92
CA ASN A 165 16.76 11.28 1.58
C ASN A 165 16.56 10.14 0.58
N HIS A 166 15.30 9.90 0.15
CA HIS A 166 14.94 8.80 -0.75
C HIS A 166 15.33 7.43 -0.19
N HIS A 167 15.06 7.22 1.11
CA HIS A 167 15.33 5.97 1.80
C HIS A 167 14.02 5.24 2.15
N TYR A 168 14.11 3.94 2.37
CA TYR A 168 13.10 3.17 3.05
C TYR A 168 13.55 2.85 4.47
N LEU A 169 12.64 3.03 5.44
CA LEU A 169 12.90 2.80 6.85
C LEU A 169 11.89 1.81 7.39
N VAL A 170 12.30 0.92 8.29
CA VAL A 170 11.39 0.05 9.04
C VAL A 170 10.80 0.85 10.21
N LEU A 171 9.54 0.59 10.57
CA LEU A 171 8.94 1.17 11.77
C LEU A 171 9.71 0.68 13.00
N GLY A 172 10.01 1.60 13.92
CA GLY A 172 10.81 1.33 15.12
C GLY A 172 10.06 0.55 16.19
N GLU A 173 10.66 0.50 17.37
CA GLU A 173 10.08 -0.15 18.55
C GLU A 173 8.82 0.57 19.05
N LYS A 174 8.02 -0.14 19.85
CA LYS A 174 6.85 0.43 20.53
C LYS A 174 7.28 1.59 21.44
N ALA A 175 6.81 2.81 21.14
CA ALA A 175 7.13 4.01 21.91
C ALA A 175 6.19 4.24 23.10
N GLY A 176 4.95 3.71 23.06
CA GLY A 176 3.97 3.94 24.12
C GLY A 176 2.63 3.26 23.85
N GLN A 177 1.64 3.56 24.67
CA GLN A 177 0.29 3.02 24.59
C GLN A 177 -0.71 4.12 24.21
N ALA A 178 -1.29 4.03 23.02
CA ALA A 178 -2.31 4.98 22.56
C ALA A 178 -3.54 4.96 23.49
N PHE A 179 -4.18 6.11 23.66
CA PHE A 179 -5.35 6.35 24.52
C PHE A 179 -5.12 6.09 26.03
N HIS A 180 -3.90 5.76 26.43
CA HIS A 180 -3.53 5.46 27.80
C HIS A 180 -2.50 6.46 28.35
N ASP A 181 -1.36 6.62 27.66
CA ASP A 181 -0.23 7.38 28.22
C ASP A 181 -0.54 8.86 28.43
N GLY A 182 -1.40 9.43 27.59
CA GLY A 182 -1.89 10.82 27.76
C GLY A 182 -2.79 11.03 28.99
N ALA A 183 -3.28 9.97 29.64
CA ALA A 183 -4.12 10.08 30.82
C ALA A 183 -3.36 10.69 32.04
N ALA A 184 -2.02 10.58 32.04
CA ALA A 184 -1.18 11.21 33.07
C ALA A 184 -1.23 12.75 33.06
N LEU A 185 -1.81 13.37 32.00
CA LEU A 185 -1.97 14.83 31.87
C LEU A 185 -3.37 15.33 32.29
N LYS A 186 -4.29 14.42 32.66
CA LYS A 186 -5.62 14.75 33.19
C LYS A 186 -5.55 15.03 34.68
#